data_94c5b07679ff39e49281f5c991e2601b
#
_entry.id   94c5b07679ff39e49281f5c991e2601b
#
_cell.length_a   1.000
_cell.length_b   1.000
_cell.length_c   1.000
_cell.angle_alpha   90.00
_cell.angle_beta   90.00
_cell.angle_gamma   90.00
#
_symmetry.space_group_name_H-M   'P 1'
#
loop_
_entity.id
_entity.type
_entity.pdbx_description
1 polymer ?
#
loop_
_entity_poly.entity_id
_entity_poly.type
_entity_poly.pdbx_seq_one_letter_code
_entity_poly.pdbx_strand_id
1 'polypeptide(L)'
;MIQCKNYINGQFIGSRGGTLERRNPANTQEVVGVINQSGEDEINNAVSVAXNAFPAWRAISRVRRGEYLDRLVQVLKRETESFSRLVAREMGKNINEATAEVTEGIHMVQYVVGTARTPFGDVVSSEIAEKDSFMRRKPKGVVAAITPWNFPFAIPFWLIAPSVAEGNTVVFKPSKETSCTAQKLAECVHEVGFPPGVINFIYGSGEKCGMPLVRHPDIPVVLFTGSAEIGQQIRKVCAEFPDKMCACEMGGKNAIIVLDDADMNLAVNASVISAYKTSGQRCTAASRIIVHKNRLKEFEKKFVEMSKRIRIGDPLDQNMFTGPLINETQMNKVLNYNQLAKDEGARVLLDGARLTQGKLANGYFLSPFVYRMTHNTKSRVLREEVFGPHVAIIPVKDLEQAIEIHNDTDYGLVCSVITEDFRKAREVRERCDYGLGYWNLPTIGAEVHLPFGGVKKSGTGMPSASTLIDVVTHRTAWTVNYSKEIKMAQGMRVDIK
;
A
#
# COMPACT_ATOMS: atom_id res chain seq x y z
N MET A 1 11.12 6.97 -24.80
CA MET A 1 11.44 7.61 -23.52
C MET A 1 10.28 8.51 -23.10
N ILE A 2 9.73 8.26 -21.93
CA ILE A 2 8.52 8.94 -21.42
C ILE A 2 8.92 10.28 -20.77
N GLN A 3 8.16 11.34 -21.08
CA GLN A 3 8.37 12.65 -20.45
C GLN A 3 7.29 12.82 -19.38
N CYS A 4 7.71 12.82 -18.11
CA CYS A 4 6.78 12.97 -16.99
C CYS A 4 6.59 14.44 -16.66
N LYS A 5 5.45 14.98 -17.04
CA LYS A 5 5.06 16.38 -16.80
C LYS A 5 3.90 16.41 -15.83
N ASN A 6 3.91 17.38 -14.92
CA ASN A 6 2.79 17.56 -13.99
C ASN A 6 1.47 17.64 -14.75
N TYR A 7 0.42 17.06 -14.17
CA TYR A 7 -0.94 17.17 -14.69
C TYR A 7 -1.73 18.00 -13.67
N ILE A 8 -1.92 19.27 -14.01
CA ILE A 8 -2.55 20.23 -13.09
C ILE A 8 -3.66 20.94 -13.85
N ASN A 9 -4.83 20.98 -13.25
CA ASN A 9 -6.00 21.67 -13.82
C ASN A 9 -6.33 21.19 -15.24
N GLY A 10 -6.18 19.89 -15.47
CA GLY A 10 -6.51 19.29 -16.77
C GLY A 10 -5.45 19.45 -17.84
N GLN A 11 -4.26 19.94 -17.49
CA GLN A 11 -3.20 20.24 -18.47
C GLN A 11 -1.86 19.62 -18.05
N PHE A 12 -1.09 19.16 -19.05
CA PHE A 12 0.27 18.69 -18.82
C PHE A 12 1.23 19.88 -18.89
N ILE A 13 1.92 20.16 -17.79
CA ILE A 13 2.81 21.31 -17.68
C ILE A 13 4.17 20.86 -17.14
N GLY A 14 5.24 21.47 -17.66
CA GLY A 14 6.58 21.23 -17.14
C GLY A 14 6.79 21.92 -15.80
N SER A 15 7.90 21.62 -15.17
CA SER A 15 8.29 22.29 -13.93
C SER A 15 9.72 22.80 -14.04
N ARG A 16 10.10 23.67 -13.11
CA ARG A 16 11.41 24.36 -13.12
C ARG A 16 12.44 23.71 -12.18
N GLY A 17 12.05 22.66 -11.48
CA GLY A 17 12.89 22.06 -10.44
C GLY A 17 13.99 21.12 -10.91
N GLY A 18 14.27 21.11 -12.21
CA GLY A 18 15.28 20.21 -12.78
C GLY A 18 14.66 18.90 -13.22
N THR A 19 15.53 17.99 -13.70
CA THR A 19 15.08 16.71 -14.23
C THR A 19 15.77 15.55 -13.52
N LEU A 20 15.09 14.40 -13.49
CA LEU A 20 15.63 13.14 -13.01
C LEU A 20 15.38 12.08 -14.07
N GLU A 21 16.36 11.23 -14.32
CA GLU A 21 16.17 10.06 -15.18
C GLU A 21 15.61 8.88 -14.38
N ARG A 22 14.71 8.15 -15.02
CA ARG A 22 14.22 6.89 -14.48
C ARG A 22 14.74 5.77 -15.37
N ARG A 23 15.52 4.86 -14.77
CA ARG A 23 16.16 3.77 -15.51
C ARG A 23 15.56 2.43 -15.10
N ASN A 24 15.60 1.48 -16.05
CA ASN A 24 15.10 0.13 -15.85
C ASN A 24 16.01 -0.59 -14.83
N PRO A 25 15.49 -1.05 -13.69
CA PRO A 25 16.33 -1.70 -12.68
C PRO A 25 16.89 -3.05 -13.11
N ALA A 26 16.34 -3.66 -14.17
CA ALA A 26 16.88 -4.89 -14.74
C ALA A 26 17.99 -4.63 -15.77
N ASN A 27 18.03 -3.41 -16.32
CA ASN A 27 19.04 -3.00 -17.30
C ASN A 27 19.23 -1.50 -17.18
N THR A 28 20.17 -1.09 -16.37
CA THR A 28 20.39 0.34 -16.03
C THR A 28 20.89 1.17 -17.21
N GLN A 29 21.20 0.53 -18.33
CA GLN A 29 21.52 1.26 -19.56
C GLN A 29 20.26 1.80 -20.25
N GLU A 30 19.09 1.25 -19.94
CA GLU A 30 17.82 1.70 -20.52
C GLU A 30 17.21 2.83 -19.72
N VAL A 31 17.01 3.98 -20.35
CA VAL A 31 16.27 5.10 -19.77
C VAL A 31 14.79 4.91 -20.12
N VAL A 32 13.95 4.70 -19.11
CA VAL A 32 12.50 4.54 -19.29
C VAL A 32 11.84 5.91 -19.49
N GLY A 33 12.27 6.89 -18.71
CA GLY A 33 11.71 8.23 -18.83
C GLY A 33 12.51 9.28 -18.07
N VAL A 34 12.04 10.51 -18.20
CA VAL A 34 12.61 11.68 -17.55
C VAL A 34 11.51 12.40 -16.79
N ILE A 35 11.80 12.77 -15.55
CA ILE A 35 10.84 13.38 -14.63
C ILE A 35 11.21 14.86 -14.46
N ASN A 36 10.24 15.75 -14.66
CA ASN A 36 10.38 17.17 -14.32
C ASN A 36 9.99 17.34 -12.85
N GLN A 37 10.93 17.73 -12.00
CA GLN A 37 10.70 17.85 -10.56
C GLN A 37 9.91 19.11 -10.23
N SER A 38 8.90 18.96 -9.39
CA SER A 38 8.08 20.07 -8.88
C SER A 38 8.75 20.71 -7.67
N GLY A 39 8.55 22.00 -7.56
CA GLY A 39 8.92 22.75 -6.37
C GLY A 39 7.68 23.37 -5.73
N GLU A 40 7.92 24.37 -4.88
CA GLU A 40 6.85 25.00 -4.10
C GLU A 40 5.77 25.63 -5.00
N ASP A 41 6.16 26.28 -6.10
CA ASP A 41 5.20 26.93 -6.99
C ASP A 41 4.21 25.92 -7.59
N GLU A 42 4.73 24.78 -8.06
CA GLU A 42 3.88 23.75 -8.66
C GLU A 42 2.97 23.09 -7.61
N ILE A 43 3.48 22.90 -6.40
CA ILE A 43 2.68 22.35 -5.29
C ILE A 43 1.54 23.30 -4.96
N ASN A 44 1.86 24.59 -4.76
CA ASN A 44 0.85 25.59 -4.43
C ASN A 44 -0.22 25.68 -5.53
N ASN A 45 0.21 25.64 -6.79
CA ASN A 45 -0.72 25.67 -7.92
C ASN A 45 -1.65 24.44 -7.90
N ALA A 46 -1.07 23.26 -7.72
CA ALA A 46 -1.87 22.01 -7.72
C ALA A 46 -2.90 22.02 -6.57
N VAL A 47 -2.49 22.47 -5.38
CA VAL A 47 -3.40 22.54 -4.24
C VAL A 47 -4.48 23.60 -4.48
N SER A 48 -4.10 24.76 -4.99
CA SER A 48 -5.04 25.85 -5.28
C SER A 48 -6.11 25.41 -6.28
N VAL A 49 -5.73 24.78 -7.37
CA VAL A 49 -6.73 24.34 -8.36
C VAL A 49 -7.59 23.20 -7.82
N ALA A 50 -7.05 22.34 -6.98
CA ALA A 50 -7.86 21.34 -6.29
C ALA A 50 -8.86 21.95 -5.34
N UNK A 51 -8.50 22.90 -4.59
CA UNK A 51 -9.26 23.57 -3.76
C UNK A 51 -10.27 24.21 -4.40
N ASN A 52 -10.07 24.84 -5.63
CA ASN A 52 -11.10 25.56 -6.37
C ASN A 52 -12.12 24.62 -7.03
N ALA A 53 -11.68 23.45 -7.44
CA ALA A 53 -12.56 22.43 -8.05
C ALA A 53 -13.48 21.74 -7.03
N PHE A 54 -13.11 21.73 -5.76
CA PHE A 54 -13.79 20.94 -4.73
C PHE A 54 -15.28 21.27 -4.59
N PRO A 55 -15.70 22.55 -4.49
CA PRO A 55 -17.15 22.83 -4.32
C PRO A 55 -18.02 22.29 -5.45
N ALA A 56 -17.57 22.44 -6.69
CA ALA A 56 -18.33 21.94 -7.84
C ALA A 56 -18.33 20.41 -7.88
N TRP A 57 -17.18 19.78 -7.58
CA TRP A 57 -17.08 18.32 -7.62
C TRP A 57 -17.95 17.66 -6.54
N ARG A 58 -17.92 18.18 -5.31
CA ARG A 58 -18.72 17.61 -4.22
C ARG A 58 -20.22 17.79 -4.46
N ALA A 59 -20.62 18.78 -5.26
CA ALA A 59 -22.03 19.03 -5.59
C ALA A 59 -22.59 18.04 -6.60
N ILE A 60 -21.73 17.34 -7.35
CA ILE A 60 -22.16 16.30 -8.28
C ILE A 60 -22.55 15.06 -7.46
N SER A 61 -23.65 14.39 -7.85
CA SER A 61 -24.10 13.23 -7.10
C SER A 61 -23.07 12.11 -7.08
N ARG A 62 -23.09 11.29 -6.03
CA ARG A 62 -22.19 10.16 -5.87
C ARG A 62 -22.24 9.23 -7.10
N VAL A 63 -23.43 8.99 -7.64
CA VAL A 63 -23.61 8.15 -8.82
C VAL A 63 -22.91 8.76 -10.04
N ARG A 64 -23.08 10.08 -10.25
CA ARG A 64 -22.42 10.74 -11.37
C ARG A 64 -20.90 10.73 -11.27
N ARG A 65 -20.38 10.90 -10.03
CA ARG A 65 -18.94 10.77 -9.82
C ARG A 65 -18.46 9.34 -10.18
N GLY A 66 -19.28 8.35 -9.83
CA GLY A 66 -19.00 6.96 -10.19
C GLY A 66 -18.93 6.71 -11.69
N GLU A 67 -19.71 7.47 -12.48
CA GLU A 67 -19.68 7.33 -13.94
C GLU A 67 -18.33 7.74 -14.53
N TYR A 68 -17.67 8.77 -13.98
CA TYR A 68 -16.33 9.12 -14.39
C TYR A 68 -15.35 7.96 -14.12
N LEU A 69 -15.48 7.35 -12.93
CA LEU A 69 -14.62 6.21 -12.58
C LEU A 69 -14.91 5.00 -13.45
N ASP A 70 -16.17 4.78 -13.84
CA ASP A 70 -16.51 3.67 -14.72
C ASP A 70 -15.88 3.85 -16.11
N ARG A 71 -15.89 5.08 -16.63
CA ARG A 71 -15.17 5.37 -17.88
C ARG A 71 -13.67 5.11 -17.74
N LEU A 72 -13.12 5.47 -16.56
CA LEU A 72 -11.70 5.19 -16.29
C LEU A 72 -11.43 3.69 -16.32
N VAL A 73 -12.31 2.87 -15.74
CA VAL A 73 -12.18 1.41 -15.79
C VAL A 73 -12.01 0.92 -17.23
N GLN A 74 -12.84 1.45 -18.15
CA GLN A 74 -12.77 1.01 -19.54
C GLN A 74 -11.44 1.38 -20.20
N VAL A 75 -10.94 2.59 -19.93
CA VAL A 75 -9.65 3.04 -20.46
C VAL A 75 -8.53 2.16 -19.90
N LEU A 76 -8.55 1.90 -18.59
CA LEU A 76 -7.51 1.09 -17.93
C LEU A 76 -7.51 -0.35 -18.46
N LYS A 77 -8.70 -0.93 -18.67
CA LYS A 77 -8.81 -2.28 -19.24
C LYS A 77 -8.18 -2.35 -20.63
N ARG A 78 -8.45 -1.34 -21.46
CA ARG A 78 -7.86 -1.26 -22.80
C ARG A 78 -6.32 -1.21 -22.72
N GLU A 79 -5.77 -0.55 -21.72
CA GLU A 79 -4.34 -0.32 -21.57
C GLU A 79 -3.63 -1.35 -20.69
N THR A 80 -4.29 -2.45 -20.34
CA THR A 80 -3.74 -3.42 -19.38
C THR A 80 -2.36 -3.93 -19.79
N GLU A 81 -2.19 -4.34 -21.04
CA GLU A 81 -0.90 -4.88 -21.50
C GLU A 81 0.19 -3.83 -21.45
N SER A 82 -0.10 -2.62 -21.93
CA SER A 82 0.92 -1.56 -21.95
C SER A 82 1.32 -1.12 -20.54
N PHE A 83 0.36 -1.06 -19.60
CA PHE A 83 0.69 -0.80 -18.20
C PHE A 83 1.53 -1.92 -17.60
N SER A 84 1.15 -3.17 -17.85
CA SER A 84 1.89 -4.32 -17.29
C SER A 84 3.35 -4.30 -17.75
N ARG A 85 3.58 -4.03 -19.03
CA ARG A 85 4.93 -3.96 -19.56
C ARG A 85 5.69 -2.76 -19.00
N LEU A 86 5.02 -1.61 -18.82
CA LEU A 86 5.66 -0.43 -18.25
C LEU A 86 6.05 -0.65 -16.79
N VAL A 87 5.16 -1.24 -15.98
CA VAL A 87 5.49 -1.56 -14.58
C VAL A 87 6.69 -2.50 -14.53
N ALA A 88 6.72 -3.53 -15.38
CA ALA A 88 7.86 -4.47 -15.43
C ALA A 88 9.16 -3.74 -15.77
N ARG A 89 9.15 -2.83 -16.73
CA ARG A 89 10.35 -2.11 -17.15
C ARG A 89 10.79 -1.07 -16.13
N GLU A 90 9.84 -0.36 -15.53
CA GLU A 90 10.18 0.77 -14.65
C GLU A 90 10.55 0.31 -13.23
N MET A 91 9.87 -0.69 -12.73
CA MET A 91 10.01 -1.11 -11.33
C MET A 91 10.69 -2.46 -11.18
N GLY A 92 10.72 -3.27 -12.24
CA GLY A 92 11.36 -4.57 -12.21
C GLY A 92 10.46 -5.73 -11.80
N LYS A 93 9.19 -5.47 -11.59
CA LYS A 93 8.24 -6.53 -11.24
C LYS A 93 8.07 -7.49 -12.42
N ASN A 94 8.09 -8.79 -12.16
CA ASN A 94 7.87 -9.78 -13.21
C ASN A 94 6.54 -9.52 -13.92
N ILE A 95 6.50 -9.72 -15.22
CA ILE A 95 5.33 -9.40 -16.06
C ILE A 95 4.04 -10.07 -15.57
N ASN A 96 4.13 -11.29 -15.03
CA ASN A 96 2.94 -11.97 -14.49
C ASN A 96 2.43 -11.24 -13.26
N GLU A 97 3.34 -10.81 -12.38
CA GLU A 97 2.98 -10.02 -11.18
C GLU A 97 2.49 -8.62 -11.58
N ALA A 98 3.11 -8.01 -12.58
CA ALA A 98 2.71 -6.68 -13.06
C ALA A 98 1.30 -6.72 -13.62
N THR A 99 0.96 -7.77 -14.38
CA THR A 99 -0.39 -7.94 -14.91
C THR A 99 -1.41 -8.14 -13.78
N ALA A 100 -1.03 -8.92 -12.76
CA ALA A 100 -1.90 -9.11 -11.59
C ALA A 100 -2.11 -7.80 -10.84
N GLU A 101 -1.07 -6.98 -10.72
CA GLU A 101 -1.21 -5.67 -10.06
C GLU A 101 -2.12 -4.74 -10.86
N VAL A 102 -1.99 -4.71 -12.19
CA VAL A 102 -2.87 -3.88 -13.03
C VAL A 102 -4.32 -4.34 -12.87
N THR A 103 -4.55 -5.65 -12.86
CA THR A 103 -5.86 -6.22 -12.61
C THR A 103 -6.41 -5.78 -11.24
N GLU A 104 -5.57 -5.84 -10.21
CA GLU A 104 -5.96 -5.41 -8.86
C GLU A 104 -6.38 -3.94 -8.84
N GLY A 105 -5.61 -3.07 -9.48
CA GLY A 105 -5.96 -1.64 -9.53
C GLY A 105 -7.28 -1.40 -10.26
N ILE A 106 -7.51 -2.12 -11.35
CA ILE A 106 -8.78 -2.04 -12.09
C ILE A 106 -9.93 -2.53 -11.20
N HIS A 107 -9.73 -3.66 -10.49
CA HIS A 107 -10.74 -4.17 -9.56
C HIS A 107 -11.06 -3.15 -8.46
N MET A 108 -10.06 -2.41 -7.98
CA MET A 108 -10.29 -1.37 -6.97
C MET A 108 -11.22 -0.28 -7.50
N VAL A 109 -10.97 0.21 -8.72
CA VAL A 109 -11.83 1.23 -9.32
C VAL A 109 -13.24 0.67 -9.56
N GLN A 110 -13.34 -0.57 -10.08
CA GLN A 110 -14.64 -1.23 -10.27
C GLN A 110 -15.42 -1.35 -8.96
N TYR A 111 -14.74 -1.75 -7.88
CA TYR A 111 -15.39 -1.86 -6.58
C TYR A 111 -15.96 -0.52 -6.14
N VAL A 112 -15.17 0.55 -6.29
CA VAL A 112 -15.60 1.89 -5.91
C VAL A 112 -16.80 2.35 -6.75
N VAL A 113 -16.79 2.06 -8.07
CA VAL A 113 -17.95 2.34 -8.93
C VAL A 113 -19.19 1.65 -8.36
N GLY A 114 -19.05 0.40 -7.95
CA GLY A 114 -20.16 -0.36 -7.37
C GLY A 114 -20.74 0.25 -6.11
N THR A 115 -19.91 0.96 -5.33
CA THR A 115 -20.38 1.57 -4.07
C THR A 115 -21.22 2.84 -4.28
N ALA A 116 -21.26 3.37 -5.50
CA ALA A 116 -21.96 4.64 -5.77
C ALA A 116 -23.46 4.56 -5.45
N ARG A 117 -24.05 3.38 -5.53
CA ARG A 117 -25.48 3.17 -5.27
C ARG A 117 -25.76 2.39 -3.98
N THR A 118 -24.75 2.19 -3.15
CA THR A 118 -24.93 1.53 -1.84
C THR A 118 -25.20 2.59 -0.76
N PRO A 119 -25.75 2.17 0.38
CA PRO A 119 -25.96 3.12 1.49
C PRO A 119 -24.67 3.80 1.93
N PHE A 120 -24.75 5.11 2.25
CA PHE A 120 -23.60 5.83 2.80
C PHE A 120 -23.98 6.67 4.02
N GLY A 121 -25.10 6.29 4.66
CA GLY A 121 -25.56 6.90 5.88
C GLY A 121 -26.69 6.10 6.49
N ASP A 122 -27.18 6.56 7.63
CA ASP A 122 -28.21 5.85 8.37
C ASP A 122 -29.34 6.80 8.74
N VAL A 123 -30.56 6.28 8.80
CA VAL A 123 -31.70 6.93 9.41
C VAL A 123 -31.83 6.37 10.81
N VAL A 124 -31.78 7.22 11.83
CA VAL A 124 -31.72 6.80 13.23
C VAL A 124 -32.92 7.36 13.97
N SER A 125 -33.55 6.58 14.83
CA SER A 125 -34.72 7.02 15.59
C SER A 125 -34.37 8.12 16.57
N SER A 126 -35.25 9.10 16.68
CA SER A 126 -35.23 10.11 17.75
C SER A 126 -36.08 9.66 18.93
N GLU A 127 -35.78 10.14 20.12
CA GLU A 127 -36.67 9.93 21.26
C GLU A 127 -37.93 10.78 21.16
N ILE A 128 -37.96 11.72 20.20
CA ILE A 128 -39.12 12.61 19.97
C ILE A 128 -39.77 12.21 18.65
N ALA A 129 -41.04 11.84 18.70
CA ALA A 129 -41.74 11.25 17.56
C ALA A 129 -41.80 12.15 16.33
N GLU A 130 -41.85 13.46 16.53
CA GLU A 130 -41.97 14.42 15.44
C GLU A 130 -40.61 14.83 14.83
N LYS A 131 -39.55 14.08 15.14
CA LYS A 131 -38.21 14.33 14.59
C LYS A 131 -37.70 13.15 13.78
N ASP A 132 -36.99 13.46 12.72
CA ASP A 132 -36.15 12.50 12.00
C ASP A 132 -34.68 12.85 12.23
N SER A 133 -33.84 11.83 12.34
CA SER A 133 -32.41 12.00 12.51
C SER A 133 -31.66 11.18 11.47
N PHE A 134 -30.65 11.79 10.85
CA PHE A 134 -29.87 11.15 9.83
C PHE A 134 -28.40 11.25 10.16
N MET A 135 -27.66 10.18 9.90
CA MET A 135 -26.21 10.23 9.83
C MET A 135 -25.82 10.19 8.36
N ARG A 136 -25.02 11.13 7.92
CA ARG A 136 -24.56 11.18 6.53
C ARG A 136 -23.07 11.47 6.50
N ARG A 137 -22.44 11.14 5.37
CA ARG A 137 -21.02 11.40 5.15
C ARG A 137 -20.85 12.62 4.26
N LYS A 138 -19.79 13.41 4.53
CA LYS A 138 -19.40 14.54 3.70
C LYS A 138 -17.91 14.44 3.39
N PRO A 139 -17.47 14.82 2.17
CA PRO A 139 -16.05 14.84 1.84
C PRO A 139 -15.30 15.89 2.65
N LYS A 140 -14.02 15.61 2.90
CA LYS A 140 -13.17 16.47 3.73
C LYS A 140 -12.49 17.61 2.95
N GLY A 141 -12.31 17.47 1.62
CA GLY A 141 -11.71 18.54 0.85
C GLY A 141 -10.61 18.05 -0.09
N VAL A 142 -9.45 18.68 -0.05
CA VAL A 142 -8.30 18.30 -0.88
C VAL A 142 -7.53 17.19 -0.18
N VAL A 143 -7.29 16.11 -0.90
CA VAL A 143 -6.55 14.96 -0.40
C VAL A 143 -5.17 14.93 -1.05
N ALA A 144 -4.11 14.90 -0.25
CA ALA A 144 -2.78 14.58 -0.75
C ALA A 144 -2.60 13.07 -0.71
N ALA A 145 -2.32 12.45 -1.85
CA ALA A 145 -2.05 11.02 -1.94
C ALA A 145 -0.59 10.82 -2.31
N ILE A 146 0.16 10.11 -1.47
CA ILE A 146 1.60 9.88 -1.64
C ILE A 146 1.84 8.38 -1.60
N THR A 147 2.38 7.82 -2.70
CA THR A 147 2.47 6.38 -2.87
C THR A 147 3.90 5.89 -3.11
N PRO A 148 4.15 4.61 -2.80
CA PRO A 148 5.48 4.02 -2.98
C PRO A 148 5.66 3.47 -4.39
N TRP A 149 6.86 2.95 -4.63
CA TRP A 149 7.24 2.42 -5.96
C TRP A 149 6.89 0.94 -6.16
N ASN A 150 6.58 0.20 -5.10
CA ASN A 150 6.45 -1.26 -5.25
C ASN A 150 5.11 -1.71 -5.84
N PHE A 151 4.08 -0.87 -5.79
CA PHE A 151 2.79 -1.09 -6.44
C PHE A 151 2.38 0.21 -7.13
N PRO A 152 3.07 0.57 -8.20
CA PRO A 152 2.88 1.91 -8.79
C PRO A 152 1.56 2.10 -9.53
N PHE A 153 0.86 1.02 -9.87
CA PHE A 153 -0.45 1.09 -10.50
C PHE A 153 -1.59 0.93 -9.48
N ALA A 154 -1.52 -0.09 -8.63
CA ALA A 154 -2.67 -0.44 -7.78
C ALA A 154 -2.83 0.49 -6.58
N ILE A 155 -1.75 0.77 -5.84
CA ILE A 155 -1.87 1.59 -4.62
C ILE A 155 -2.39 2.99 -4.92
N PRO A 156 -2.00 3.68 -6.01
CA PRO A 156 -2.66 4.94 -6.34
C PRO A 156 -4.18 4.84 -6.37
N PHE A 157 -4.73 3.78 -6.94
CA PHE A 157 -6.19 3.64 -7.00
C PHE A 157 -6.83 3.28 -5.66
N TRP A 158 -6.08 2.60 -4.76
CA TRP A 158 -6.58 2.40 -3.39
C TRP A 158 -6.90 3.74 -2.73
N LEU A 159 -6.15 4.80 -3.09
CA LEU A 159 -6.25 6.11 -2.44
C LEU A 159 -7.08 7.10 -3.26
N ILE A 160 -6.85 7.15 -4.58
CA ILE A 160 -7.50 8.16 -5.43
C ILE A 160 -8.96 7.81 -5.69
N ALA A 161 -9.26 6.54 -6.02
CA ALA A 161 -10.61 6.19 -6.44
C ALA A 161 -11.66 6.44 -5.35
N PRO A 162 -11.44 5.94 -4.10
CA PRO A 162 -12.42 6.26 -3.04
C PRO A 162 -12.48 7.75 -2.72
N SER A 163 -11.36 8.46 -2.80
CA SER A 163 -11.33 9.90 -2.49
C SER A 163 -12.22 10.67 -3.44
N VAL A 164 -12.05 10.46 -4.76
CA VAL A 164 -12.85 11.23 -5.73
C VAL A 164 -14.31 10.75 -5.77
N ALA A 165 -14.55 9.46 -5.55
CA ALA A 165 -15.92 8.93 -5.51
C ALA A 165 -16.73 9.60 -4.41
N GLU A 166 -16.11 9.89 -3.28
CA GLU A 166 -16.80 10.50 -2.13
C GLU A 166 -16.86 12.03 -2.22
N GLY A 167 -16.30 12.61 -3.29
CA GLY A 167 -16.45 14.05 -3.54
C GLY A 167 -15.24 14.91 -3.19
N ASN A 168 -14.12 14.29 -2.82
CA ASN A 168 -12.88 15.02 -2.58
C ASN A 168 -12.15 15.29 -3.91
N THR A 169 -11.23 16.24 -3.89
CA THR A 169 -10.28 16.44 -4.97
C THR A 169 -8.91 15.96 -4.51
N VAL A 170 -8.02 15.65 -5.45
CA VAL A 170 -6.78 14.96 -5.13
C VAL A 170 -5.56 15.65 -5.76
N VAL A 171 -4.50 15.78 -4.96
CA VAL A 171 -3.16 16.07 -5.45
C VAL A 171 -2.34 14.81 -5.19
N PHE A 172 -1.95 14.13 -6.26
CA PHE A 172 -1.25 12.85 -6.19
C PHE A 172 0.23 13.02 -6.49
N LYS A 173 1.06 12.50 -5.58
CA LYS A 173 2.51 12.49 -5.75
C LYS A 173 3.01 11.04 -5.74
N PRO A 174 3.31 10.46 -6.91
CA PRO A 174 3.88 9.11 -6.98
C PRO A 174 5.33 9.10 -6.52
N SER A 175 5.86 7.93 -6.29
CA SER A 175 7.31 7.78 -6.06
C SER A 175 8.09 8.26 -7.29
N LYS A 176 9.23 8.89 -7.06
CA LYS A 176 10.14 9.26 -8.15
C LYS A 176 10.59 8.03 -8.94
N GLU A 177 10.62 6.87 -8.29
CA GLU A 177 11.08 5.63 -8.93
C GLU A 177 10.06 5.08 -9.95
N THR A 178 8.79 5.52 -9.90
CA THR A 178 7.75 4.99 -10.77
C THR A 178 6.87 6.09 -11.35
N SER A 179 7.46 7.23 -11.65
CA SER A 179 6.73 8.36 -12.21
C SER A 179 6.26 8.13 -13.65
N CYS A 180 6.92 7.25 -14.40
CA CYS A 180 6.49 6.94 -15.77
C CYS A 180 5.15 6.20 -15.77
N THR A 181 4.99 5.25 -14.85
CA THR A 181 3.68 4.57 -14.68
C THR A 181 2.61 5.60 -14.31
N ALA A 182 2.92 6.51 -13.40
CA ALA A 182 1.98 7.57 -13.01
C ALA A 182 1.66 8.51 -14.18
N GLN A 183 2.64 8.81 -15.04
CA GLN A 183 2.39 9.64 -16.22
C GLN A 183 1.34 8.99 -17.13
N LYS A 184 1.46 7.68 -17.35
CA LYS A 184 0.47 6.97 -18.15
C LYS A 184 -0.90 6.96 -17.47
N LEU A 185 -0.94 6.88 -16.12
CA LEU A 185 -2.20 7.02 -15.38
C LEU A 185 -2.80 8.42 -15.60
N ALA A 186 -1.98 9.47 -15.56
CA ALA A 186 -2.46 10.84 -15.80
C ALA A 186 -3.04 10.99 -17.20
N GLU A 187 -2.43 10.33 -18.19
CA GLU A 187 -2.94 10.35 -19.56
C GLU A 187 -4.32 9.67 -19.64
N CYS A 188 -4.52 8.58 -18.90
CA CYS A 188 -5.83 7.92 -18.84
C CYS A 188 -6.87 8.82 -18.15
N VAL A 189 -6.50 9.49 -17.05
CA VAL A 189 -7.39 10.43 -16.37
C VAL A 189 -7.78 11.57 -17.32
N HIS A 190 -6.81 12.08 -18.08
CA HIS A 190 -7.05 13.15 -19.07
C HIS A 190 -8.03 12.68 -20.14
N GLU A 191 -7.83 11.47 -20.67
CA GLU A 191 -8.71 10.91 -21.70
C GLU A 191 -10.16 10.78 -21.21
N VAL A 192 -10.35 10.38 -19.95
CA VAL A 192 -11.70 10.25 -19.37
C VAL A 192 -12.40 11.61 -19.26
N GLY A 193 -11.64 12.69 -19.08
CA GLY A 193 -12.21 14.03 -19.02
C GLY A 193 -12.79 14.39 -17.66
N PHE A 194 -12.13 14.01 -16.58
CA PHE A 194 -12.49 14.53 -15.25
C PHE A 194 -12.46 16.05 -15.27
N PRO A 195 -13.36 16.72 -14.55
CA PRO A 195 -13.32 18.19 -14.50
C PRO A 195 -11.94 18.69 -14.05
N PRO A 196 -11.43 19.76 -14.67
CA PRO A 196 -10.12 20.29 -14.30
C PRO A 196 -9.99 20.53 -12.81
N GLY A 197 -8.86 20.15 -12.23
CA GLY A 197 -8.58 20.32 -10.81
C GLY A 197 -9.05 19.18 -9.91
N VAL A 198 -9.89 18.27 -10.41
CA VAL A 198 -10.39 17.16 -9.56
C VAL A 198 -9.27 16.18 -9.22
N ILE A 199 -8.44 15.83 -10.19
CA ILE A 199 -7.29 14.95 -9.97
C ILE A 199 -6.07 15.65 -10.57
N ASN A 200 -5.04 15.83 -9.75
CA ASN A 200 -3.81 16.51 -10.15
C ASN A 200 -2.62 15.63 -9.82
N PHE A 201 -1.62 15.58 -10.70
CA PHE A 201 -0.39 14.79 -10.51
C PHE A 201 0.80 15.74 -10.44
N ILE A 202 1.64 15.59 -9.42
CA ILE A 202 2.89 16.33 -9.30
C ILE A 202 4.03 15.33 -9.08
N TYR A 203 5.19 15.62 -9.68
CA TYR A 203 6.32 14.70 -9.66
C TYR A 203 7.49 15.32 -8.93
N GLY A 204 8.25 14.49 -8.22
CA GLY A 204 9.44 14.92 -7.52
C GLY A 204 9.81 13.99 -6.38
N SER A 205 10.91 14.35 -5.72
CA SER A 205 11.39 13.57 -4.58
C SER A 205 10.48 13.73 -3.36
N GLY A 206 10.65 12.83 -2.40
CA GLY A 206 9.92 12.95 -1.14
C GLY A 206 10.26 14.22 -0.39
N GLU A 207 11.54 14.58 -0.40
CA GLU A 207 12.04 15.76 0.31
C GLU A 207 11.55 17.06 -0.32
N LYS A 208 11.70 17.20 -1.64
CA LYS A 208 11.43 18.48 -2.33
C LYS A 208 9.97 18.65 -2.74
N CYS A 209 9.22 17.56 -2.85
CA CYS A 209 7.84 17.61 -3.30
C CYS A 209 6.87 17.00 -2.28
N GLY A 210 7.22 15.85 -1.71
CA GLY A 210 6.32 15.14 -0.80
C GLY A 210 6.10 15.86 0.52
N MET A 211 7.17 16.20 1.24
CA MET A 211 7.04 16.84 2.55
C MET A 211 6.46 18.26 2.45
N PRO A 212 6.82 19.09 1.45
CA PRO A 212 6.12 20.37 1.28
C PRO A 212 4.61 20.18 1.01
N LEU A 213 4.23 19.16 0.24
CA LEU A 213 2.80 18.87 0.04
C LEU A 213 2.12 18.52 1.36
N VAL A 214 2.76 17.69 2.21
CA VAL A 214 2.23 17.33 3.53
C VAL A 214 2.05 18.57 4.41
N ARG A 215 2.98 19.52 4.34
CA ARG A 215 2.95 20.75 5.16
C ARG A 215 1.95 21.78 4.67
N HIS A 216 1.42 21.63 3.45
CA HIS A 216 0.56 22.66 2.87
C HIS A 216 -0.70 22.85 3.73
N PRO A 217 -1.00 24.09 4.19
CA PRO A 217 -2.11 24.29 5.12
C PRO A 217 -3.49 23.96 4.56
N ASP A 218 -3.67 24.05 3.26
CA ASP A 218 -4.97 23.82 2.63
C ASP A 218 -5.24 22.36 2.31
N ILE A 219 -4.42 21.45 2.83
CA ILE A 219 -4.65 20.00 2.69
C ILE A 219 -5.13 19.44 4.02
N PRO A 220 -6.41 19.14 4.14
CA PRO A 220 -6.94 18.54 5.38
C PRO A 220 -6.67 17.04 5.52
N VAL A 221 -6.35 16.34 4.42
CA VAL A 221 -6.15 14.88 4.48
C VAL A 221 -4.89 14.50 3.73
N VAL A 222 -4.02 13.76 4.42
CA VAL A 222 -2.82 13.18 3.82
C VAL A 222 -2.94 11.65 3.88
N LEU A 223 -2.88 11.02 2.72
CA LEU A 223 -2.88 9.56 2.59
C LEU A 223 -1.48 9.15 2.15
N PHE A 224 -0.85 8.28 2.92
CA PHE A 224 0.53 7.88 2.67
C PHE A 224 0.67 6.36 2.74
N THR A 225 1.36 5.79 1.77
CA THR A 225 1.84 4.41 1.85
C THR A 225 3.34 4.43 1.58
N GLY A 226 4.10 3.80 2.48
CA GLY A 226 5.56 3.77 2.36
C GLY A 226 6.22 3.26 3.64
N SER A 227 7.47 3.67 3.87
CA SER A 227 8.22 3.21 5.03
C SER A 227 7.68 3.79 6.34
N ALA A 228 7.87 3.03 7.43
CA ALA A 228 7.47 3.51 8.77
C ALA A 228 8.22 4.79 9.16
N GLU A 229 9.48 4.91 8.77
CA GLU A 229 10.29 6.09 9.08
C GLU A 229 9.67 7.36 8.49
N ILE A 230 9.32 7.32 7.21
CA ILE A 230 8.72 8.48 6.53
C ILE A 230 7.30 8.72 7.06
N GLY A 231 6.54 7.65 7.28
CA GLY A 231 5.19 7.78 7.82
C GLY A 231 5.17 8.46 9.18
N GLN A 232 6.15 8.15 10.05
CA GLN A 232 6.24 8.82 11.35
C GLN A 232 6.57 10.31 11.20
N GLN A 233 7.42 10.67 10.23
CA GLN A 233 7.70 12.08 9.95
C GLN A 233 6.43 12.80 9.49
N ILE A 234 5.66 12.17 8.60
CA ILE A 234 4.38 12.73 8.12
C ILE A 234 3.41 12.93 9.30
N ARG A 235 3.29 11.94 10.18
CA ARG A 235 2.42 12.04 11.34
C ARG A 235 2.79 13.22 12.24
N LYS A 236 4.10 13.42 12.48
CA LYS A 236 4.58 14.56 13.29
C LYS A 236 4.19 15.89 12.65
N VAL A 237 4.39 16.02 11.34
CA VAL A 237 4.02 17.24 10.63
C VAL A 237 2.51 17.47 10.68
N CYS A 238 1.72 16.43 10.43
CA CYS A 238 0.26 16.59 10.45
C CYS A 238 -0.25 17.02 11.84
N ALA A 239 0.42 16.56 12.90
CA ALA A 239 0.04 16.93 14.27
C ALA A 239 0.24 18.42 14.58
N GLU A 240 1.00 19.15 13.75
CA GLU A 240 1.15 20.60 13.91
C GLU A 240 -0.10 21.38 13.46
N PHE A 241 -1.02 20.72 12.76
CA PHE A 241 -2.23 21.35 12.18
C PHE A 241 -3.47 20.74 12.84
N PRO A 242 -4.29 21.53 13.54
CA PRO A 242 -5.42 20.98 14.30
C PRO A 242 -6.45 20.18 13.47
N ASP A 243 -6.64 20.54 12.23
CA ASP A 243 -7.67 19.94 11.37
C ASP A 243 -7.11 19.00 10.30
N LYS A 244 -5.79 18.75 10.32
CA LYS A 244 -5.16 17.89 9.31
C LYS A 244 -5.12 16.45 9.81
N MET A 245 -5.64 15.54 9.00
CA MET A 245 -5.64 14.11 9.29
C MET A 245 -4.63 13.40 8.39
N CYS A 246 -3.93 12.41 8.91
CA CYS A 246 -3.15 11.53 8.05
C CYS A 246 -3.52 10.07 8.29
N ALA A 247 -3.56 9.30 7.20
CA ALA A 247 -3.70 7.86 7.26
C ALA A 247 -2.48 7.28 6.56
N CYS A 248 -1.71 6.50 7.32
CA CYS A 248 -0.45 5.95 6.83
C CYS A 248 -0.51 4.43 6.85
N GLU A 249 -0.15 3.82 5.72
CA GLU A 249 0.05 2.39 5.60
C GLU A 249 1.55 2.18 5.41
N MET A 250 2.16 1.38 6.30
CA MET A 250 3.61 1.32 6.40
C MET A 250 4.08 -0.13 6.37
N GLY A 251 5.35 -0.34 6.68
CA GLY A 251 5.99 -1.63 6.54
C GLY A 251 5.49 -2.72 7.46
N GLY A 252 6.15 -3.86 7.38
CA GLY A 252 5.81 -5.00 8.20
C GLY A 252 7.02 -5.89 8.47
N LYS A 253 6.87 -6.77 9.45
CA LYS A 253 7.81 -7.84 9.74
C LYS A 253 7.01 -9.14 9.77
N ASN A 254 6.41 -9.46 8.64
CA ASN A 254 5.36 -10.48 8.53
C ASN A 254 5.90 -11.88 8.72
N ALA A 255 5.07 -12.74 9.27
CA ALA A 255 5.44 -14.11 9.55
C ALA A 255 4.42 -15.11 9.02
N ILE A 256 4.92 -16.28 8.65
CA ILE A 256 4.12 -17.47 8.45
C ILE A 256 4.46 -18.42 9.59
N ILE A 257 3.44 -18.87 10.32
CA ILE A 257 3.58 -19.83 11.41
C ILE A 257 3.31 -21.22 10.82
N VAL A 258 4.29 -22.11 10.91
CA VAL A 258 4.17 -23.49 10.42
C VAL A 258 4.11 -24.41 11.63
N LEU A 259 2.94 -24.98 11.90
CA LEU A 259 2.72 -25.82 13.10
C LEU A 259 3.06 -27.29 12.81
N ASP A 260 3.02 -28.10 13.86
CA ASP A 260 3.46 -29.49 13.79
C ASP A 260 2.57 -30.37 12.89
N ASP A 261 1.32 -29.96 12.67
CA ASP A 261 0.38 -30.68 11.81
C ASP A 261 0.25 -30.04 10.40
N ALA A 262 1.14 -29.10 10.05
CA ALA A 262 1.04 -28.39 8.77
C ALA A 262 1.23 -29.32 7.57
N ASP A 263 0.46 -29.08 6.51
CA ASP A 263 0.77 -29.67 5.21
C ASP A 263 2.08 -29.02 4.75
N MET A 264 3.13 -29.86 4.62
CA MET A 264 4.47 -29.33 4.37
C MET A 264 4.62 -28.74 2.97
N ASN A 265 3.98 -29.35 1.96
CA ASN A 265 4.06 -28.78 0.61
C ASN A 265 3.38 -27.43 0.55
N LEU A 266 2.22 -27.31 1.18
CA LEU A 266 1.54 -26.02 1.29
C LEU A 266 2.39 -25.00 2.04
N ALA A 267 2.99 -25.39 3.16
CA ALA A 267 3.82 -24.48 3.96
C ALA A 267 5.01 -23.95 3.17
N VAL A 268 5.70 -24.83 2.45
CA VAL A 268 6.88 -24.44 1.67
C VAL A 268 6.48 -23.54 0.49
N ASN A 269 5.43 -23.92 -0.24
CA ASN A 269 4.96 -23.12 -1.38
C ASN A 269 4.49 -21.75 -0.94
N ALA A 270 3.69 -21.68 0.12
CA ALA A 270 3.22 -20.41 0.65
C ALA A 270 4.41 -19.52 1.08
N SER A 271 5.41 -20.12 1.72
CA SER A 271 6.59 -19.38 2.18
C SER A 271 7.42 -18.84 1.03
N VAL A 272 7.63 -19.62 -0.02
CA VAL A 272 8.39 -19.18 -1.20
C VAL A 272 7.67 -18.03 -1.92
N ILE A 273 6.37 -18.16 -2.13
CA ILE A 273 5.56 -17.12 -2.75
C ILE A 273 5.62 -15.83 -1.90
N SER A 274 5.41 -15.98 -0.59
CA SER A 274 5.37 -14.83 0.33
C SER A 274 6.71 -14.11 0.44
N ALA A 275 7.81 -14.86 0.36
CA ALA A 275 9.14 -14.30 0.59
C ALA A 275 9.74 -13.68 -0.67
N TYR A 276 9.45 -14.22 -1.85
CA TYR A 276 10.25 -13.89 -3.03
C TYR A 276 9.50 -13.21 -4.17
N LYS A 277 8.18 -13.18 -4.17
CA LYS A 277 7.47 -12.40 -5.20
C LYS A 277 7.86 -10.93 -5.04
N THR A 278 8.04 -10.24 -6.16
CA THR A 278 8.55 -8.87 -6.20
C THR A 278 9.94 -8.73 -5.50
N SER A 279 10.73 -9.82 -5.50
CA SER A 279 12.01 -9.89 -4.78
C SER A 279 11.88 -9.50 -3.30
N GLY A 280 10.76 -9.85 -2.67
CA GLY A 280 10.52 -9.54 -1.27
C GLY A 280 10.17 -8.08 -1.00
N GLN A 281 9.92 -7.29 -2.04
CA GLN A 281 9.67 -5.85 -1.91
C GLN A 281 8.17 -5.54 -1.81
N ARG A 282 7.48 -6.27 -0.94
CA ARG A 282 6.07 -6.02 -0.62
C ARG A 282 5.95 -5.75 0.87
N CYS A 283 5.09 -4.81 1.23
CA CYS A 283 4.78 -4.60 2.66
C CYS A 283 4.25 -5.88 3.30
N THR A 284 3.62 -6.75 2.50
CA THR A 284 3.04 -8.02 2.94
C THR A 284 3.98 -9.21 2.78
N ALA A 285 5.21 -9.02 2.26
CA ALA A 285 6.15 -10.13 2.11
C ALA A 285 6.50 -10.75 3.47
N ALA A 286 6.67 -12.08 3.50
CA ALA A 286 7.09 -12.76 4.73
C ALA A 286 8.61 -12.75 4.84
N SER A 287 9.11 -12.27 5.96
CA SER A 287 10.56 -12.29 6.24
C SER A 287 10.89 -13.18 7.44
N ARG A 288 9.86 -13.71 8.12
CA ARG A 288 10.03 -14.65 9.22
C ARG A 288 9.15 -15.86 8.98
N ILE A 289 9.74 -17.05 8.98
CA ILE A 289 8.96 -18.28 8.97
C ILE A 289 9.16 -18.94 10.33
N ILE A 290 8.12 -18.98 11.13
CA ILE A 290 8.15 -19.48 12.51
C ILE A 290 7.72 -20.94 12.45
N VAL A 291 8.66 -21.86 12.68
CA VAL A 291 8.45 -23.29 12.39
C VAL A 291 8.54 -24.12 13.66
N HIS A 292 7.52 -24.96 13.88
CA HIS A 292 7.51 -25.89 15.01
C HIS A 292 8.72 -26.83 14.89
N LYS A 293 9.42 -27.05 16.01
CA LYS A 293 10.67 -27.81 16.06
C LYS A 293 10.55 -29.19 15.44
N ASN A 294 9.40 -29.84 15.55
CA ASN A 294 9.20 -31.20 15.01
C ASN A 294 9.16 -31.20 13.47
N ARG A 295 8.94 -30.06 12.86
CA ARG A 295 8.88 -29.95 11.39
C ARG A 295 10.06 -29.15 10.83
N LEU A 296 10.95 -28.67 11.69
CA LEU A 296 12.02 -27.74 11.30
C LEU A 296 12.96 -28.33 10.25
N LYS A 297 13.45 -29.54 10.48
CA LYS A 297 14.44 -30.18 9.56
C LYS A 297 13.85 -30.36 8.17
N GLU A 298 12.61 -30.86 8.10
CA GLU A 298 11.92 -31.08 6.83
C GLU A 298 11.65 -29.75 6.12
N PHE A 299 11.16 -28.75 6.86
CA PHE A 299 10.86 -27.44 6.30
C PHE A 299 12.13 -26.79 5.75
N GLU A 300 13.22 -26.74 6.53
CA GLU A 300 14.48 -26.14 6.10
C GLU A 300 14.96 -26.75 4.79
N LYS A 301 15.00 -28.08 4.74
CA LYS A 301 15.49 -28.78 3.55
C LYS A 301 14.67 -28.40 2.32
N LYS A 302 13.36 -28.52 2.40
CA LYS A 302 12.48 -28.25 1.25
C LYS A 302 12.48 -26.78 0.86
N PHE A 303 12.45 -25.87 1.85
CA PHE A 303 12.41 -24.44 1.58
C PHE A 303 13.71 -23.96 0.92
N VAL A 304 14.85 -24.39 1.44
CA VAL A 304 16.16 -24.03 0.86
C VAL A 304 16.29 -24.57 -0.56
N GLU A 305 15.90 -25.85 -0.77
CA GLU A 305 15.94 -26.44 -2.11
C GLU A 305 15.09 -25.64 -3.10
N MET A 306 13.89 -25.25 -2.71
CA MET A 306 13.02 -24.48 -3.58
C MET A 306 13.55 -23.06 -3.77
N SER A 307 14.11 -22.44 -2.73
CA SER A 307 14.71 -21.11 -2.83
C SER A 307 15.85 -21.06 -3.85
N LYS A 308 16.64 -22.16 -3.93
CA LYS A 308 17.71 -22.27 -4.92
C LYS A 308 17.20 -22.38 -6.36
N ARG A 309 15.98 -22.87 -6.53
CA ARG A 309 15.42 -23.16 -7.86
C ARG A 309 14.64 -22.00 -8.46
N ILE A 310 14.30 -20.97 -7.68
CA ILE A 310 13.52 -19.86 -8.26
C ILE A 310 14.35 -19.20 -9.36
N ARG A 311 13.66 -18.86 -10.45
CA ARG A 311 14.31 -18.26 -11.62
C ARG A 311 14.23 -16.75 -11.48
N ILE A 312 15.39 -16.11 -11.50
CA ILE A 312 15.53 -14.66 -11.33
C ILE A 312 16.09 -14.08 -12.61
N GLY A 313 15.41 -13.09 -13.18
CA GLY A 313 15.89 -12.53 -14.44
C GLY A 313 15.00 -11.44 -14.98
N ASP A 314 15.02 -11.29 -16.31
CA ASP A 314 14.32 -10.24 -17.03
C ASP A 314 12.85 -10.19 -16.61
N PRO A 315 12.37 -9.05 -16.09
CA PRO A 315 10.95 -8.92 -15.71
C PRO A 315 9.97 -9.18 -16.85
N LEU A 316 10.38 -8.98 -18.10
CA LEU A 316 9.51 -9.21 -19.24
C LEU A 316 9.42 -10.68 -19.64
N ASP A 317 10.25 -11.54 -19.06
CA ASP A 317 10.21 -12.98 -19.32
C ASP A 317 9.23 -13.65 -18.36
N GLN A 318 8.11 -14.13 -18.90
CA GLN A 318 7.06 -14.76 -18.10
C GLN A 318 7.51 -16.04 -17.39
N ASN A 319 8.64 -16.62 -17.80
CA ASN A 319 9.17 -17.82 -17.18
C ASN A 319 10.02 -17.54 -15.94
N MET A 320 10.30 -16.29 -15.64
CA MET A 320 11.03 -15.91 -14.42
C MET A 320 10.07 -15.85 -13.24
N PHE A 321 10.54 -16.24 -12.07
CA PHE A 321 9.76 -16.17 -10.84
C PHE A 321 9.74 -14.74 -10.27
N THR A 322 10.89 -14.06 -10.34
CA THR A 322 11.01 -12.71 -9.79
C THR A 322 12.11 -11.94 -10.54
N GLY A 323 12.16 -10.64 -10.32
CA GLY A 323 13.07 -9.73 -11.00
C GLY A 323 14.06 -9.06 -10.07
N PRO A 324 14.58 -7.88 -10.46
CA PRO A 324 15.57 -7.15 -9.66
C PRO A 324 14.94 -6.40 -8.49
N LEU A 325 15.79 -5.83 -7.64
CA LEU A 325 15.38 -4.80 -6.69
C LEU A 325 15.30 -3.46 -7.42
N ILE A 326 14.65 -2.48 -6.79
CA ILE A 326 14.29 -1.22 -7.45
C ILE A 326 15.52 -0.37 -7.81
N ASN A 327 16.53 -0.35 -6.94
CA ASN A 327 17.71 0.49 -7.15
C ASN A 327 18.87 -0.01 -6.30
N GLU A 328 20.04 0.62 -6.51
CA GLU A 328 21.26 0.25 -5.82
C GLU A 328 21.16 0.47 -4.30
N THR A 329 20.51 1.54 -3.89
CA THR A 329 20.33 1.85 -2.46
C THR A 329 19.58 0.72 -1.76
N GLN A 330 18.48 0.27 -2.36
CA GLN A 330 17.71 -0.83 -1.77
C GLN A 330 18.49 -2.14 -1.79
N MET A 331 19.20 -2.41 -2.88
CA MET A 331 20.05 -3.61 -2.97
C MET A 331 21.10 -3.62 -1.86
N ASN A 332 21.78 -2.49 -1.66
CA ASN A 332 22.81 -2.39 -0.63
C ASN A 332 22.23 -2.50 0.78
N LYS A 333 21.04 -1.97 0.98
CA LYS A 333 20.32 -2.12 2.26
C LYS A 333 20.11 -3.60 2.58
N VAL A 334 19.64 -4.37 1.60
CA VAL A 334 19.39 -5.81 1.80
C VAL A 334 20.71 -6.53 2.11
N LEU A 335 21.77 -6.24 1.35
CA LEU A 335 23.08 -6.85 1.58
C LEU A 335 23.62 -6.53 2.99
N ASN A 336 23.39 -5.31 3.45
CA ASN A 336 23.79 -4.93 4.82
C ASN A 336 23.01 -5.71 5.86
N TYR A 337 21.73 -5.97 5.65
CA TYR A 337 20.94 -6.81 6.57
C TYR A 337 21.39 -8.28 6.50
N ASN A 338 21.81 -8.76 5.34
CA ASN A 338 22.38 -10.12 5.25
C ASN A 338 23.63 -10.22 6.13
N GLN A 339 24.48 -9.18 6.08
CA GLN A 339 25.67 -9.16 6.95
C GLN A 339 25.30 -9.01 8.42
N LEU A 340 24.31 -8.19 8.72
CA LEU A 340 23.85 -8.02 10.10
C LEU A 340 23.37 -9.34 10.69
N ALA A 341 22.66 -10.16 9.89
CA ALA A 341 22.23 -11.47 10.37
C ALA A 341 23.43 -12.33 10.77
N LYS A 342 24.49 -12.33 9.95
CA LYS A 342 25.73 -13.06 10.28
C LYS A 342 26.35 -12.53 11.56
N ASP A 343 26.41 -11.20 11.70
CA ASP A 343 27.00 -10.55 12.89
C ASP A 343 26.19 -10.86 14.14
N GLU A 344 24.89 -11.06 14.02
CA GLU A 344 24.01 -11.40 15.15
C GLU A 344 23.99 -12.92 15.43
N GLY A 345 24.80 -13.71 14.72
CA GLY A 345 24.94 -15.13 15.00
C GLY A 345 24.03 -16.06 14.22
N ALA A 346 23.48 -15.60 13.11
CA ALA A 346 22.61 -16.44 12.27
C ALA A 346 23.36 -17.65 11.72
N ARG A 347 22.67 -18.78 11.65
CA ARG A 347 23.16 -19.94 10.90
C ARG A 347 22.68 -19.81 9.46
N VAL A 348 23.60 -19.45 8.56
CA VAL A 348 23.26 -19.24 7.16
C VAL A 348 22.98 -20.59 6.48
N LEU A 349 21.81 -20.71 5.87
CA LEU A 349 21.39 -21.91 5.15
C LEU A 349 21.53 -21.74 3.64
N LEU A 350 21.38 -20.50 3.16
CA LEU A 350 21.58 -20.13 1.77
C LEU A 350 22.07 -18.69 1.77
N ASP A 351 23.30 -18.48 1.29
CA ASP A 351 23.87 -17.14 1.28
C ASP A 351 23.42 -16.38 0.04
N GLY A 352 22.95 -15.17 0.24
CA GLY A 352 22.50 -14.30 -0.84
C GLY A 352 23.62 -13.43 -1.37
N ALA A 353 23.59 -13.15 -2.67
CA ALA A 353 24.60 -12.34 -3.31
C ALA A 353 24.01 -11.63 -4.54
N ARG A 354 24.67 -10.57 -4.96
CA ARG A 354 24.34 -9.93 -6.22
C ARG A 354 24.64 -10.91 -7.36
N LEU A 355 23.68 -11.01 -8.28
CA LEU A 355 23.83 -11.86 -9.48
C LEU A 355 24.42 -11.01 -10.59
N THR A 356 25.58 -11.44 -11.11
CA THR A 356 26.33 -10.65 -12.10
C THR A 356 26.65 -11.42 -13.37
N GLN A 357 26.04 -12.58 -13.59
CA GLN A 357 26.31 -13.41 -14.76
C GLN A 357 25.54 -12.89 -15.96
N GLY A 358 26.25 -12.65 -17.06
CA GLY A 358 25.64 -12.23 -18.32
C GLY A 358 24.85 -10.93 -18.17
N LYS A 359 23.63 -10.93 -18.66
CA LYS A 359 22.78 -9.74 -18.63
C LYS A 359 22.40 -9.30 -17.21
N LEU A 360 22.49 -10.20 -16.24
CA LEU A 360 22.15 -9.85 -14.84
C LEU A 360 23.10 -8.80 -14.27
N ALA A 361 24.32 -8.71 -14.81
CA ALA A 361 25.31 -7.71 -14.38
C ALA A 361 24.80 -6.28 -14.56
N ASN A 362 23.87 -6.05 -15.48
CA ASN A 362 23.34 -4.71 -15.79
C ASN A 362 22.18 -4.29 -14.89
N GLY A 363 21.77 -5.13 -13.95
CA GLY A 363 20.63 -4.85 -13.08
C GLY A 363 20.92 -5.09 -11.61
N TYR A 364 19.93 -4.81 -10.77
CA TYR A 364 20.05 -4.93 -9.31
C TYR A 364 19.46 -6.25 -8.83
N PHE A 365 20.03 -7.36 -9.32
CA PHE A 365 19.52 -8.70 -9.02
C PHE A 365 20.21 -9.29 -7.79
N LEU A 366 19.42 -9.78 -6.83
CA LEU A 366 19.92 -10.49 -5.65
C LEU A 366 19.33 -11.89 -5.59
N SER A 367 20.14 -12.86 -5.17
CA SER A 367 19.64 -14.18 -4.86
C SER A 367 19.13 -14.25 -3.42
N PRO A 368 18.27 -15.23 -3.08
CA PRO A 368 17.72 -15.33 -1.73
C PRO A 368 18.78 -15.55 -0.65
N PHE A 369 18.56 -14.93 0.49
CA PHE A 369 19.34 -15.15 1.71
C PHE A 369 18.42 -15.81 2.74
N VAL A 370 18.78 -17.00 3.20
CA VAL A 370 17.99 -17.78 4.15
C VAL A 370 18.86 -18.16 5.33
N TYR A 371 18.36 -17.95 6.54
CA TYR A 371 19.09 -18.31 7.74
C TYR A 371 18.16 -18.83 8.82
N ARG A 372 18.72 -19.62 9.73
CA ARG A 372 18.02 -20.00 10.95
C ARG A 372 18.59 -19.21 12.13
N MET A 373 17.69 -18.79 12.99
CA MET A 373 18.10 -18.03 14.18
C MET A 373 17.05 -18.24 15.26
N THR A 374 17.51 -18.53 16.47
CA THR A 374 16.62 -18.56 17.64
C THR A 374 16.14 -17.15 17.93
N HIS A 375 14.89 -16.98 18.24
CA HIS A 375 14.32 -15.66 18.50
C HIS A 375 15.07 -14.97 19.64
N ASN A 376 15.32 -13.69 19.47
CA ASN A 376 15.97 -12.82 20.43
C ASN A 376 15.32 -11.44 20.33
N THR A 377 14.72 -10.98 21.42
CA THR A 377 13.97 -9.71 21.41
C THR A 377 14.86 -8.49 21.14
N LYS A 378 16.19 -8.64 21.29
CA LYS A 378 17.15 -7.56 21.00
C LYS A 378 17.67 -7.60 19.57
N SER A 379 17.31 -8.61 18.80
CA SER A 379 17.80 -8.76 17.43
C SER A 379 17.20 -7.70 16.51
N ARG A 380 18.06 -6.92 15.88
CA ARG A 380 17.60 -5.97 14.85
C ARG A 380 17.13 -6.70 13.59
N VAL A 381 17.85 -7.74 13.20
CA VAL A 381 17.52 -8.43 11.94
C VAL A 381 16.19 -9.19 12.02
N LEU A 382 15.80 -9.64 13.24
CA LEU A 382 14.52 -10.32 13.42
C LEU A 382 13.35 -9.35 13.62
N ARG A 383 13.63 -8.06 13.86
CA ARG A 383 12.59 -7.09 14.19
C ARG A 383 12.39 -5.99 13.13
N GLU A 384 13.43 -5.67 12.35
CA GLU A 384 13.38 -4.57 11.37
C GLU A 384 13.00 -5.07 9.98
N GLU A 385 12.31 -4.22 9.22
CA GLU A 385 11.89 -4.54 7.86
C GLU A 385 13.07 -4.46 6.90
N VAL A 386 13.33 -5.53 6.18
CA VAL A 386 14.44 -5.60 5.22
C VAL A 386 14.01 -5.19 3.81
N PHE A 387 12.85 -5.67 3.38
CA PHE A 387 12.24 -5.34 2.08
C PHE A 387 13.06 -5.89 0.93
N GLY A 388 13.38 -7.19 1.01
CA GLY A 388 14.16 -7.88 0.00
C GLY A 388 14.07 -9.40 0.16
N PRO A 389 14.79 -10.18 -0.65
CA PRO A 389 14.75 -11.64 -0.59
C PRO A 389 15.61 -12.17 0.57
N HIS A 390 15.13 -11.99 1.78
CA HIS A 390 15.84 -12.19 3.04
C HIS A 390 14.90 -12.83 4.03
N VAL A 391 15.17 -14.07 4.45
CA VAL A 391 14.22 -14.87 5.22
C VAL A 391 14.88 -15.49 6.43
N ALA A 392 14.26 -15.28 7.61
CA ALA A 392 14.64 -15.94 8.85
C ALA A 392 13.72 -17.14 9.09
N ILE A 393 14.31 -18.29 9.42
CA ILE A 393 13.58 -19.44 9.92
C ILE A 393 13.78 -19.48 11.43
N ILE A 394 12.70 -19.39 12.20
CA ILE A 394 12.75 -19.26 13.64
C ILE A 394 12.09 -20.50 14.26
N PRO A 395 12.85 -21.37 14.95
CA PRO A 395 12.26 -22.57 15.55
C PRO A 395 11.46 -22.22 16.80
N VAL A 396 10.34 -22.92 17.00
CA VAL A 396 9.51 -22.80 18.20
C VAL A 396 9.13 -24.18 18.73
N LYS A 397 8.86 -24.24 20.02
CA LYS A 397 8.49 -25.50 20.69
C LYS A 397 6.99 -25.80 20.60
N ASP A 398 6.16 -24.77 20.47
CA ASP A 398 4.70 -24.93 20.53
C ASP A 398 4.01 -23.68 19.96
N LEU A 399 2.68 -23.73 19.88
CA LEU A 399 1.84 -22.63 19.41
C LEU A 399 1.99 -21.38 20.29
N GLU A 400 2.10 -21.57 21.59
CA GLU A 400 2.19 -20.44 22.52
C GLU A 400 3.43 -19.61 22.21
N GLN A 401 4.57 -20.28 22.07
CA GLN A 401 5.81 -19.58 21.70
C GLN A 401 5.73 -18.94 20.32
N ALA A 402 5.06 -19.60 19.37
CA ALA A 402 4.89 -19.05 18.03
C ALA A 402 4.12 -17.72 18.06
N ILE A 403 3.06 -17.66 18.86
CA ILE A 403 2.27 -16.41 18.99
C ILE A 403 3.11 -15.32 19.67
N GLU A 404 3.83 -15.67 20.74
CA GLU A 404 4.70 -14.70 21.42
C GLU A 404 5.72 -14.10 20.46
N ILE A 405 6.39 -14.96 19.68
CA ILE A 405 7.42 -14.52 18.75
C ILE A 405 6.82 -13.70 17.61
N HIS A 406 5.67 -14.14 17.08
CA HIS A 406 4.99 -13.36 16.05
C HIS A 406 4.77 -11.92 16.50
N ASN A 407 4.31 -11.75 17.73
CA ASN A 407 3.94 -10.44 18.26
C ASN A 407 5.14 -9.61 18.73
N ASP A 408 6.33 -10.22 18.89
CA ASP A 408 7.51 -9.52 19.39
C ASP A 408 8.24 -8.77 18.27
N THR A 409 7.56 -7.80 17.71
CA THR A 409 8.10 -6.87 16.71
C THR A 409 7.33 -5.58 16.84
N ASP A 410 7.89 -4.51 16.29
CA ASP A 410 7.23 -3.21 16.29
C ASP A 410 6.10 -3.14 15.25
N TYR A 411 5.97 -4.16 14.40
CA TYR A 411 5.03 -4.17 13.28
C TYR A 411 3.86 -5.12 13.53
N GLY A 412 2.81 -4.97 12.74
CA GLY A 412 1.65 -5.86 12.78
C GLY A 412 0.81 -5.71 11.52
N LEU A 413 1.36 -6.09 10.35
CA LEU A 413 0.61 -5.97 9.10
C LEU A 413 -0.04 -7.30 8.71
N VAL A 414 0.74 -8.36 8.52
CA VAL A 414 0.19 -9.63 8.03
C VAL A 414 0.65 -10.79 8.90
N CYS A 415 -0.26 -11.74 9.10
CA CYS A 415 0.03 -13.01 9.77
C CYS A 415 -0.60 -14.14 8.96
N SER A 416 0.15 -15.22 8.77
CA SER A 416 -0.42 -16.45 8.20
C SER A 416 -0.06 -17.64 9.08
N VAL A 417 -0.95 -18.64 9.13
CA VAL A 417 -0.71 -19.87 9.86
C VAL A 417 -1.04 -21.07 8.96
N ILE A 418 -0.17 -22.06 8.98
CA ILE A 418 -0.36 -23.31 8.25
C ILE A 418 -0.58 -24.42 9.29
N THR A 419 -1.79 -24.95 9.31
CA THR A 419 -2.21 -25.97 10.28
C THR A 419 -3.50 -26.64 9.75
N GLU A 420 -3.68 -27.89 10.09
CA GLU A 420 -4.94 -28.60 9.80
C GLU A 420 -5.95 -28.45 10.92
N ASP A 421 -5.56 -27.88 12.06
CA ASP A 421 -6.41 -27.75 13.25
C ASP A 421 -7.04 -26.36 13.31
N PHE A 422 -8.36 -26.29 13.10
CA PHE A 422 -9.09 -25.04 13.13
C PHE A 422 -9.01 -24.33 14.49
N ARG A 423 -8.84 -25.10 15.57
CA ARG A 423 -8.71 -24.50 16.91
C ARG A 423 -7.40 -23.73 17.05
N LYS A 424 -6.31 -24.30 16.53
CA LYS A 424 -5.01 -23.61 16.52
C LYS A 424 -5.07 -22.37 15.63
N ALA A 425 -5.71 -22.48 14.46
CA ALA A 425 -5.89 -21.33 13.56
C ALA A 425 -6.68 -20.22 14.26
N ARG A 426 -7.72 -20.57 15.02
CA ARG A 426 -8.50 -19.60 15.78
C ARG A 426 -7.64 -18.88 16.82
N GLU A 427 -6.78 -19.63 17.54
CA GLU A 427 -5.89 -19.01 18.52
C GLU A 427 -4.98 -17.95 17.87
N VAL A 428 -4.43 -18.27 16.70
CA VAL A 428 -3.60 -17.32 15.96
C VAL A 428 -4.46 -16.10 15.57
N ARG A 429 -5.65 -16.34 15.02
CA ARG A 429 -6.54 -15.24 14.61
C ARG A 429 -6.84 -14.27 15.75
N GLU A 430 -7.10 -14.80 16.93
CA GLU A 430 -7.54 -14.00 18.08
C GLU A 430 -6.39 -13.31 18.81
N ARG A 431 -5.17 -13.88 18.75
CA ARG A 431 -4.09 -13.47 19.65
C ARG A 431 -2.89 -12.83 18.95
N CYS A 432 -2.75 -12.99 17.63
CA CYS A 432 -1.66 -12.35 16.90
C CYS A 432 -2.02 -10.92 16.49
N ASP A 433 -1.02 -10.07 16.45
CA ASP A 433 -1.18 -8.66 16.03
C ASP A 433 -1.08 -8.60 14.50
N TYR A 434 -2.15 -8.21 13.85
CA TYR A 434 -2.15 -8.10 12.39
C TYR A 434 -3.32 -7.23 11.91
N GLY A 435 -3.26 -6.83 10.66
CA GLY A 435 -4.39 -6.24 9.96
C GLY A 435 -4.96 -7.19 8.91
N LEU A 436 -4.10 -8.05 8.32
CA LEU A 436 -4.51 -9.07 7.36
C LEU A 436 -4.08 -10.44 7.87
N GLY A 437 -5.02 -11.34 8.06
CA GLY A 437 -4.76 -12.67 8.58
C GLY A 437 -5.13 -13.75 7.58
N TYR A 438 -4.33 -14.80 7.51
CA TYR A 438 -4.54 -15.90 6.59
C TYR A 438 -4.38 -17.24 7.26
N TRP A 439 -5.20 -18.20 6.86
CA TRP A 439 -5.11 -19.59 7.29
C TRP A 439 -4.92 -20.45 6.05
N ASN A 440 -3.81 -21.18 6.00
CA ASN A 440 -3.41 -22.05 4.88
C ASN A 440 -3.28 -21.31 3.54
N LEU A 441 -2.75 -20.09 3.62
CA LEU A 441 -2.52 -19.22 2.48
C LEU A 441 -1.19 -18.47 2.65
N PRO A 442 -0.61 -17.95 1.56
CA PRO A 442 0.53 -17.04 1.68
C PRO A 442 0.15 -15.73 2.39
N THR A 443 1.14 -14.91 2.68
CA THR A 443 0.90 -13.58 3.26
C THR A 443 0.51 -12.54 2.20
N ILE A 444 0.56 -12.88 0.92
CA ILE A 444 0.20 -11.99 -0.19
C ILE A 444 -1.12 -12.46 -0.81
N GLY A 445 -1.79 -11.59 -1.54
CA GLY A 445 -3.05 -11.92 -2.19
C GLY A 445 -4.27 -11.23 -1.58
N ALA A 446 -4.07 -10.02 -1.06
CA ALA A 446 -5.17 -9.23 -0.50
C ALA A 446 -6.21 -8.90 -1.58
N GLU A 447 -7.48 -8.85 -1.19
CA GLU A 447 -8.58 -8.52 -2.09
C GLU A 447 -9.06 -7.09 -1.81
N VAL A 448 -9.37 -6.36 -2.88
CA VAL A 448 -9.64 -4.91 -2.81
C VAL A 448 -10.89 -4.55 -2.00
N HIS A 449 -11.84 -5.47 -1.89
CA HIS A 449 -13.09 -5.22 -1.15
C HIS A 449 -12.98 -5.51 0.35
N LEU A 450 -11.79 -5.91 0.81
CA LEU A 450 -11.49 -6.08 2.23
C LEU A 450 -10.64 -4.90 2.72
N PRO A 451 -10.68 -4.58 4.02
CA PRO A 451 -9.81 -3.54 4.54
C PRO A 451 -8.33 -3.94 4.43
N PHE A 452 -7.49 -2.97 4.13
CA PHE A 452 -6.04 -3.18 4.07
C PHE A 452 -5.37 -2.21 5.06
N GLY A 453 -4.65 -2.77 6.02
CA GLY A 453 -3.95 -1.95 7.01
C GLY A 453 -3.43 -2.81 8.14
N GLY A 454 -2.61 -2.21 8.97
CA GLY A 454 -2.00 -2.92 10.08
C GLY A 454 -2.07 -2.13 11.39
N VAL A 455 -1.51 -2.75 12.41
CA VAL A 455 -1.45 -2.18 13.76
C VAL A 455 0.00 -1.84 14.09
N LYS A 456 0.26 -1.23 15.23
CA LYS A 456 1.57 -0.81 15.70
C LYS A 456 2.22 0.12 14.66
N LYS A 457 3.50 -0.13 14.28
CA LYS A 457 4.18 0.71 13.27
C LYS A 457 3.74 0.42 11.83
N SER A 458 2.89 -0.57 11.61
CA SER A 458 2.43 -0.89 10.26
C SER A 458 1.31 0.02 9.76
N GLY A 459 0.63 0.73 10.65
CA GLY A 459 -0.43 1.63 10.21
C GLY A 459 -0.93 2.55 11.32
N THR A 460 -1.73 3.52 10.93
CA THR A 460 -2.28 4.50 11.87
C THR A 460 -3.65 4.11 12.42
N GLY A 461 -4.10 2.89 12.16
CA GLY A 461 -5.45 2.46 12.53
C GLY A 461 -6.52 2.93 11.57
N MET A 462 -6.11 3.46 10.43
CA MET A 462 -6.99 3.98 9.38
C MET A 462 -6.76 3.14 8.12
N PRO A 463 -7.36 1.96 8.01
CA PRO A 463 -7.07 1.10 6.86
C PRO A 463 -7.52 1.72 5.55
N SER A 464 -6.83 1.34 4.48
CA SER A 464 -7.08 1.82 3.13
C SER A 464 -7.96 0.84 2.34
N ALA A 465 -7.93 0.95 1.02
CA ALA A 465 -8.74 0.14 0.11
C ALA A 465 -10.24 0.34 0.41
N SER A 466 -11.00 -0.72 0.62
CA SER A 466 -12.46 -0.63 0.77
C SER A 466 -12.91 0.24 1.94
N THR A 467 -12.07 0.43 2.94
CA THR A 467 -12.43 1.19 4.14
C THR A 467 -11.94 2.64 4.11
N LEU A 468 -11.31 3.06 3.03
CA LEU A 468 -10.81 4.44 2.93
C LEU A 468 -11.93 5.49 3.04
N ILE A 469 -13.16 5.12 2.75
CA ILE A 469 -14.30 6.02 2.91
C ILE A 469 -14.35 6.63 4.32
N ASP A 470 -13.95 5.87 5.34
CA ASP A 470 -13.94 6.36 6.72
C ASP A 470 -12.86 7.40 6.97
N VAL A 471 -11.83 7.44 6.13
CA VAL A 471 -10.74 8.40 6.25
C VAL A 471 -11.06 9.68 5.50
N VAL A 472 -11.60 9.57 4.28
CA VAL A 472 -11.75 10.72 3.38
C VAL A 472 -13.10 11.44 3.54
N THR A 473 -13.95 10.94 4.43
CA THR A 473 -15.22 11.60 4.76
C THR A 473 -15.33 11.81 6.27
N HIS A 474 -16.20 12.73 6.67
CA HIS A 474 -16.60 12.83 8.07
C HIS A 474 -18.09 12.59 8.18
N ARG A 475 -18.53 12.09 9.33
CA ARG A 475 -19.93 11.81 9.60
C ARG A 475 -20.59 13.05 10.17
N THR A 476 -21.81 13.32 9.70
CA THR A 476 -22.61 14.44 10.20
C THR A 476 -23.93 13.91 10.72
N ALA A 477 -24.45 14.56 11.75
CA ALA A 477 -25.79 14.30 12.26
C ALA A 477 -26.70 15.47 11.85
N TRP A 478 -27.88 15.14 11.32
CA TRP A 478 -28.85 16.12 10.89
C TRP A 478 -30.20 15.77 11.53
N THR A 479 -30.81 16.70 12.23
CA THR A 479 -32.10 16.48 12.89
C THR A 479 -33.14 17.42 12.30
N VAL A 480 -34.31 16.88 11.96
CA VAL A 480 -35.43 17.63 11.38
C VAL A 480 -36.58 17.60 12.38
N ASN A 481 -37.15 18.76 12.64
CA ASN A 481 -38.35 18.89 13.48
C ASN A 481 -39.57 19.17 12.58
N TYR A 482 -40.54 18.30 12.58
CA TYR A 482 -41.77 18.44 11.78
C TYR A 482 -42.88 19.10 12.53
N SER A 483 -42.73 19.38 13.85
CA SER A 483 -43.73 20.06 14.63
C SER A 483 -43.45 21.56 14.66
N LYS A 484 -44.44 22.34 15.14
CA LYS A 484 -44.23 23.77 15.39
C LYS A 484 -43.76 24.05 16.82
N GLU A 485 -43.62 22.98 17.61
CA GLU A 485 -43.16 23.10 19.01
C GLU A 485 -41.72 22.68 19.13
N ILE A 486 -41.00 23.33 20.03
CA ILE A 486 -39.62 22.91 20.35
C ILE A 486 -39.70 21.89 21.49
N LYS A 487 -39.35 20.65 21.16
CA LYS A 487 -39.25 19.57 22.15
C LYS A 487 -37.79 19.13 22.18
N MET A 488 -37.22 19.15 23.35
CA MET A 488 -35.78 18.85 23.51
C MET A 488 -35.56 17.45 24.07
N ALA A 489 -34.49 16.84 23.65
CA ALA A 489 -34.07 15.55 24.17
C ALA A 489 -33.66 15.67 25.64
N GLN A 490 -33.57 14.55 26.32
CA GLN A 490 -33.18 14.43 27.73
C GLN A 490 -34.09 15.22 28.67
N GLY A 491 -35.31 15.52 28.25
CA GLY A 491 -36.29 16.20 29.09
C GLY A 491 -35.95 17.65 29.40
N MET A 492 -35.07 18.27 28.60
CA MET A 492 -34.72 19.69 28.83
C MET A 492 -35.95 20.58 28.63
N ARG A 493 -36.23 21.44 29.62
CA ARG A 493 -37.32 22.38 29.53
C ARG A 493 -36.93 23.56 28.65
N VAL A 494 -37.91 24.02 27.86
CA VAL A 494 -37.70 25.13 26.92
C VAL A 494 -38.58 26.34 27.25
N ASP A 495 -39.14 26.38 28.48
CA ASP A 495 -40.00 27.47 28.89
C ASP A 495 -39.22 28.77 28.93
N ILE A 496 -39.66 29.74 28.15
CA ILE A 496 -39.12 31.10 28.14
C ILE A 496 -40.20 31.99 28.75
N LYS A 497 -39.94 32.54 29.96
CA LYS A 497 -40.84 33.45 30.62
C LYS A 497 -40.50 34.87 30.31
#